data_5aef55bdc30aa7170137f7a971b30e45
#
_entry.id   5aef55bdc30aa7170137f7a971b30e45
#
_cell.length_a   1.000
_cell.length_b   1.000
_cell.length_c   1.000
_cell.angle_alpha   90.00
_cell.angle_beta   90.00
_cell.angle_gamma   90.00
#
_symmetry.space_group_name_H-M   'P 1'
#
loop_
_entity.id
_entity.type
_entity.pdbx_description
1 polymer ?
#
loop_
_entity_poly.entity_id
_entity_poly.type
_entity_poly.pdbx_seq_one_letter_code
_entity_poly.pdbx_strand_id
1 'polypeptide(L)'
;MQNLQALSAPVRTLWSTVIRFAKSKNNSSAAVKTMIFSMLILVVNMLTGVLTARFLGPTGRGEQTAMVNWSQFLAFCMSFGVPSALIYNAKRKPEETGKLYGLALLLASVFGGLATLIGVFLIPYWLRSFSSSVILFAQCSMMMCPLIAISQINNALLQVRSEYKQYNLFRYLVPLSTLLGLAILILTGTMNPYTSALAYLLPGMPIYIGVTIRMIRLYKPKVKNSWTQFKNLFTYGMGSYGNDLMGQVSTYIDQILIAGLLRPADLGLYAVAVSLARMVNVFSTSIIVVLFPKASGLDKEEAVAITFRAFRITSTATFLAALMLMLIAPFVFTLLYGQEFKQALTVFRFLVLEVAISGGTMVLAQQFMALGKPKLVTILQGVGLALVIPLLSILVPRYGLTGAGIAMLSSGILRFVFILCNVKFVLKMKIPRLLISKQDFQWLRSTMSHYIRKKPVNG
;
A
#
# COMPACT_ATOMS: atom_id res chain seq x y z
N MET A 1 29.86 -20.43 23.65
CA MET A 1 30.03 -19.03 23.19
C MET A 1 30.49 -18.88 21.73
N GLN A 2 31.21 -19.85 21.13
CA GLN A 2 31.63 -19.76 19.70
C GLN A 2 30.49 -19.86 18.66
N ASN A 3 29.39 -20.53 18.95
CA ASN A 3 28.25 -20.68 18.01
C ASN A 3 27.37 -19.44 17.87
N LEU A 4 27.39 -18.48 18.80
CA LEU A 4 26.67 -17.21 18.71
C LEU A 4 27.45 -16.18 17.89
N GLN A 5 28.75 -16.28 17.75
CA GLN A 5 29.58 -15.41 16.91
C GLN A 5 29.47 -15.78 15.42
N ALA A 6 29.21 -17.03 15.07
CA ALA A 6 29.06 -17.50 13.69
C ALA A 6 27.72 -17.04 13.03
N LEU A 7 26.65 -16.86 13.80
CA LEU A 7 25.36 -16.35 13.33
C LEU A 7 25.36 -14.83 13.11
N SER A 8 26.25 -14.09 13.74
CA SER A 8 26.35 -12.63 13.60
C SER A 8 27.11 -12.17 12.35
N ALA A 9 27.99 -13.00 11.78
CA ALA A 9 28.81 -12.66 10.62
C ALA A 9 27.98 -12.43 9.32
N PRO A 10 27.03 -13.29 8.93
CA PRO A 10 26.22 -13.08 7.71
C PRO A 10 25.27 -11.87 7.84
N VAL A 11 24.76 -11.59 9.04
CA VAL A 11 23.90 -10.42 9.30
C VAL A 11 24.71 -9.12 9.22
N ARG A 12 25.93 -9.09 9.78
CA ARG A 12 26.85 -7.94 9.66
C ARG A 12 27.26 -7.68 8.21
N THR A 13 27.50 -8.73 7.43
CA THR A 13 27.89 -8.63 6.02
C THR A 13 26.72 -8.13 5.15
N LEU A 14 25.49 -8.61 5.39
CA LEU A 14 24.28 -8.09 4.78
C LEU A 14 24.07 -6.61 5.15
N TRP A 15 24.21 -6.27 6.41
CA TRP A 15 24.03 -4.90 6.92
C TRP A 15 25.08 -3.94 6.35
N SER A 16 26.35 -4.34 6.29
CA SER A 16 27.42 -3.53 5.69
C SER A 16 27.24 -3.37 4.17
N THR A 17 26.74 -4.40 3.49
CA THR A 17 26.42 -4.34 2.03
C THR A 17 25.25 -3.38 1.79
N VAL A 18 24.18 -3.46 2.58
CA VAL A 18 23.03 -2.52 2.51
C VAL A 18 23.49 -1.08 2.75
N ILE A 19 24.36 -0.84 3.76
CA ILE A 19 24.90 0.49 4.05
C ILE A 19 25.77 1.01 2.89
N ARG A 20 26.58 0.13 2.26
CA ARG A 20 27.44 0.51 1.12
C ARG A 20 26.59 0.86 -0.11
N PHE A 21 25.55 0.07 -0.42
CA PHE A 21 24.57 0.40 -1.47
C PHE A 21 23.79 1.67 -1.14
N ALA A 22 23.46 1.91 0.12
CA ALA A 22 22.78 3.14 0.54
C ALA A 22 23.65 4.41 0.39
N LYS A 23 24.98 4.31 0.39
CA LYS A 23 25.92 5.42 0.19
C LYS A 23 26.22 5.73 -1.28
N SER A 24 25.93 4.82 -2.21
CA SER A 24 26.22 5.02 -3.64
C SER A 24 25.23 6.03 -4.27
N LYS A 25 25.68 6.78 -5.32
CA LYS A 25 24.87 7.80 -6.01
C LYS A 25 24.02 7.24 -7.18
N ASN A 26 24.03 5.93 -7.42
CA ASN A 26 23.37 5.31 -8.57
C ASN A 26 21.85 5.06 -8.34
N ASN A 27 21.07 4.93 -9.42
CA ASN A 27 19.62 4.63 -9.39
C ASN A 27 19.28 3.37 -8.58
N SER A 28 20.15 2.36 -8.54
CA SER A 28 20.01 1.17 -7.70
C SER A 28 20.01 1.52 -6.21
N SER A 29 20.76 2.54 -5.79
CA SER A 29 20.78 3.01 -4.39
C SER A 29 19.50 3.74 -4.00
N ALA A 30 18.85 4.43 -4.95
CA ALA A 30 17.56 5.09 -4.71
C ALA A 30 16.47 4.05 -4.44
N ALA A 31 16.44 2.95 -5.20
CA ALA A 31 15.49 1.85 -4.99
C ALA A 31 15.69 1.18 -3.62
N VAL A 32 16.95 0.88 -3.24
CA VAL A 32 17.27 0.30 -1.92
C VAL A 32 16.88 1.23 -0.77
N LYS A 33 17.16 2.53 -0.91
CA LYS A 33 16.75 3.54 0.09
C LYS A 33 15.22 3.59 0.24
N THR A 34 14.50 3.60 -0.89
CA THR A 34 13.03 3.59 -0.88
C THR A 34 12.49 2.33 -0.20
N MET A 35 13.11 1.17 -0.42
CA MET A 35 12.74 -0.08 0.24
C MET A 35 12.96 0.00 1.76
N ILE A 36 14.10 0.52 2.22
CA ILE A 36 14.38 0.72 3.66
C ILE A 36 13.34 1.65 4.29
N PHE A 37 13.05 2.79 3.66
CA PHE A 37 12.02 3.71 4.17
C PHE A 37 10.64 3.05 4.18
N SER A 38 10.30 2.24 3.17
CA SER A 38 9.02 1.52 3.16
C SER A 38 8.92 0.50 4.30
N MET A 39 10.02 -0.18 4.65
CA MET A 39 10.07 -1.06 5.83
C MET A 39 9.93 -0.28 7.14
N LEU A 40 10.60 0.87 7.27
CA LEU A 40 10.44 1.74 8.44
C LEU A 40 9.01 2.24 8.58
N ILE A 41 8.38 2.67 7.49
CA ILE A 41 6.97 3.08 7.46
C ILE A 41 6.07 1.92 7.92
N LEU A 42 6.33 0.71 7.46
CA LEU A 42 5.57 -0.48 7.87
C LEU A 42 5.68 -0.74 9.37
N VAL A 43 6.88 -0.64 9.94
CA VAL A 43 7.09 -0.80 11.39
C VAL A 43 6.38 0.30 12.17
N VAL A 44 6.49 1.56 11.74
CA VAL A 44 5.80 2.68 12.38
C VAL A 44 4.27 2.50 12.32
N ASN A 45 3.73 2.12 11.16
CA ASN A 45 2.30 1.86 11.01
C ASN A 45 1.83 0.67 11.86
N MET A 46 2.66 -0.36 12.04
CA MET A 46 2.37 -1.45 12.98
C MET A 46 2.28 -0.93 14.42
N LEU A 47 3.27 -0.15 14.86
CA LEU A 47 3.28 0.43 16.21
C LEU A 47 2.07 1.33 16.45
N THR A 48 1.73 2.22 15.50
CA THR A 48 0.52 3.04 15.60
C THR A 48 -0.75 2.19 15.67
N GLY A 49 -0.82 1.11 14.88
CA GLY A 49 -1.91 0.16 14.91
C GLY A 49 -2.05 -0.57 16.25
N VAL A 50 -0.93 -1.00 16.84
CA VAL A 50 -0.90 -1.66 18.16
C VAL A 50 -1.33 -0.68 19.26
N LEU A 51 -0.76 0.53 19.30
CA LEU A 51 -1.11 1.53 20.30
C LEU A 51 -2.59 1.90 20.24
N THR A 52 -3.10 2.21 19.06
CA THR A 52 -4.52 2.57 18.91
C THR A 52 -5.45 1.43 19.31
N ALA A 53 -5.17 0.21 18.89
CA ALA A 53 -6.01 -0.92 19.26
C ALA A 53 -5.95 -1.21 20.77
N ARG A 54 -4.75 -1.21 21.36
CA ARG A 54 -4.55 -1.53 22.79
C ARG A 54 -5.24 -0.56 23.71
N PHE A 55 -5.22 0.74 23.40
CA PHE A 55 -5.76 1.80 24.27
C PHE A 55 -7.22 2.14 23.98
N LEU A 56 -7.71 1.91 22.76
CA LEU A 56 -9.09 2.24 22.37
C LEU A 56 -10.06 1.05 22.43
N GLY A 57 -9.53 -0.17 22.47
CA GLY A 57 -10.34 -1.38 22.32
C GLY A 57 -10.94 -1.53 20.89
N PRO A 58 -11.72 -2.60 20.64
CA PRO A 58 -12.29 -2.83 19.31
C PRO A 58 -13.22 -1.72 18.83
N THR A 59 -14.14 -1.25 19.67
CA THR A 59 -15.10 -0.21 19.29
C THR A 59 -14.41 1.10 18.98
N GLY A 60 -13.56 1.61 19.88
CA GLY A 60 -12.85 2.86 19.67
C GLY A 60 -11.88 2.82 18.50
N ARG A 61 -11.25 1.65 18.23
CA ARG A 61 -10.43 1.44 17.03
C ARG A 61 -11.25 1.48 15.74
N GLY A 62 -12.46 0.92 15.76
CA GLY A 62 -13.39 0.97 14.64
C GLY A 62 -13.87 2.38 14.35
N GLU A 63 -14.27 3.13 15.39
CA GLU A 63 -14.65 4.54 15.28
C GLU A 63 -13.52 5.40 14.72
N GLN A 64 -12.31 5.26 15.25
CA GLN A 64 -11.11 5.95 14.74
C GLN A 64 -10.85 5.62 13.27
N THR A 65 -10.95 4.35 12.88
CA THR A 65 -10.76 3.89 11.49
C THR A 65 -11.81 4.50 10.56
N ALA A 66 -13.07 4.54 10.96
CA ALA A 66 -14.14 5.16 10.20
C ALA A 66 -13.94 6.68 10.03
N MET A 67 -13.49 7.39 11.07
CA MET A 67 -13.23 8.83 11.02
C MET A 67 -12.05 9.21 10.10
N VAL A 68 -11.06 8.34 9.92
CA VAL A 68 -9.83 8.65 9.16
C VAL A 68 -9.85 8.16 7.72
N ASN A 69 -10.36 6.94 7.47
CA ASN A 69 -10.17 6.30 6.16
C ASN A 69 -10.96 6.95 5.04
N TRP A 70 -12.10 7.57 5.33
CA TRP A 70 -12.96 8.19 4.32
C TRP A 70 -12.27 9.35 3.60
N SER A 71 -11.61 10.23 4.34
CA SER A 71 -10.91 11.37 3.74
C SER A 71 -9.77 10.93 2.81
N GLN A 72 -9.03 9.90 3.20
CA GLN A 72 -7.98 9.33 2.34
C GLN A 72 -8.58 8.65 1.11
N PHE A 73 -9.58 7.80 1.28
CA PHE A 73 -10.23 7.07 0.21
C PHE A 73 -10.79 8.02 -0.86
N LEU A 74 -11.61 9.00 -0.47
CA LEU A 74 -12.22 9.92 -1.42
C LEU A 74 -11.20 10.86 -2.09
N ALA A 75 -10.19 11.35 -1.35
CA ALA A 75 -9.13 12.16 -1.93
C ALA A 75 -8.35 11.40 -3.03
N PHE A 76 -8.12 10.09 -2.84
CA PHE A 76 -7.49 9.25 -3.86
C PHE A 76 -8.43 8.94 -5.02
N CYS A 77 -9.69 8.60 -4.75
CA CYS A 77 -10.68 8.32 -5.80
C CYS A 77 -10.91 9.55 -6.70
N MET A 78 -10.88 10.75 -6.14
CA MET A 78 -11.09 12.00 -6.87
C MET A 78 -9.82 12.61 -7.45
N SER A 79 -8.71 11.85 -7.51
CA SER A 79 -7.45 12.36 -8.08
C SER A 79 -7.46 12.46 -9.61
N PHE A 80 -8.35 11.76 -10.30
CA PHE A 80 -8.50 11.67 -11.77
C PHE A 80 -7.17 11.51 -12.51
N GLY A 81 -6.21 10.81 -11.90
CA GLY A 81 -4.90 10.53 -12.50
C GLY A 81 -4.00 11.76 -12.67
N VAL A 82 -4.35 12.91 -12.08
CA VAL A 82 -3.56 14.15 -12.19
C VAL A 82 -2.11 13.97 -11.72
N PRO A 83 -1.80 13.25 -10.60
CA PRO A 83 -0.42 13.00 -10.20
C PRO A 83 0.39 12.26 -11.28
N SER A 84 -0.17 11.21 -11.88
CA SER A 84 0.47 10.42 -12.94
C SER A 84 0.66 11.25 -14.21
N ALA A 85 -0.34 12.07 -14.56
CA ALA A 85 -0.26 12.99 -15.69
C ALA A 85 0.80 14.08 -15.50
N LEU A 86 0.96 14.60 -14.28
CA LEU A 86 2.01 15.57 -13.96
C LEU A 86 3.40 14.95 -14.16
N ILE A 87 3.64 13.74 -13.67
CA ILE A 87 4.93 13.04 -13.87
C ILE A 87 5.24 12.91 -15.36
N TYR A 88 4.27 12.42 -16.13
CA TYR A 88 4.47 12.18 -17.57
C TYR A 88 4.77 13.47 -18.34
N ASN A 89 3.91 14.49 -18.20
CA ASN A 89 4.04 15.73 -18.97
C ASN A 89 5.24 16.56 -18.54
N ALA A 90 5.54 16.67 -17.23
CA ALA A 90 6.67 17.43 -16.73
C ALA A 90 8.04 16.81 -17.10
N LYS A 91 8.13 15.49 -17.24
CA LYS A 91 9.35 14.84 -17.75
C LYS A 91 9.56 15.06 -19.24
N ARG A 92 8.49 15.18 -20.02
CA ARG A 92 8.58 15.45 -21.48
C ARG A 92 8.81 16.90 -21.82
N LYS A 93 8.30 17.82 -20.98
CA LYS A 93 8.39 19.26 -21.18
C LYS A 93 8.81 19.94 -19.87
N PRO A 94 10.08 19.85 -19.48
CA PRO A 94 10.57 20.40 -18.21
C PRO A 94 10.35 21.93 -18.09
N GLU A 95 10.38 22.64 -19.20
CA GLU A 95 10.17 24.10 -19.28
C GLU A 95 8.74 24.53 -18.91
N GLU A 96 7.76 23.64 -19.12
CA GLU A 96 6.36 23.89 -18.79
C GLU A 96 5.98 23.46 -17.37
N THR A 97 6.91 22.88 -16.60
CA THR A 97 6.62 22.29 -15.27
C THR A 97 5.94 23.26 -14.32
N GLY A 98 6.30 24.56 -14.34
CA GLY A 98 5.63 25.56 -13.50
C GLY A 98 4.15 25.76 -13.82
N LYS A 99 3.78 25.75 -15.11
CA LYS A 99 2.36 25.83 -15.56
C LYS A 99 1.62 24.54 -15.23
N LEU A 100 2.22 23.38 -15.52
CA LEU A 100 1.66 22.06 -15.22
C LEU A 100 1.40 21.88 -13.72
N TYR A 101 2.35 22.34 -12.88
CA TYR A 101 2.20 22.29 -11.43
C TYR A 101 1.08 23.20 -10.93
N GLY A 102 0.99 24.44 -11.44
CA GLY A 102 -0.09 25.37 -11.08
C GLY A 102 -1.48 24.81 -11.41
N LEU A 103 -1.64 24.23 -12.58
CA LEU A 103 -2.87 23.56 -12.97
C LEU A 103 -3.16 22.31 -12.15
N ALA A 104 -2.15 21.50 -11.87
CA ALA A 104 -2.28 20.31 -11.03
C ALA A 104 -2.73 20.66 -9.61
N LEU A 105 -2.22 21.76 -9.03
CA LEU A 105 -2.66 22.28 -7.72
C LEU A 105 -4.12 22.75 -7.78
N LEU A 106 -4.50 23.48 -8.81
CA LEU A 106 -5.89 23.93 -9.00
C LEU A 106 -6.83 22.72 -9.10
N LEU A 107 -6.50 21.74 -9.96
CA LEU A 107 -7.31 20.53 -10.13
C LEU A 107 -7.39 19.72 -8.83
N ALA A 108 -6.26 19.56 -8.10
CA ALA A 108 -6.24 18.87 -6.81
C ALA A 108 -7.12 19.59 -5.76
N SER A 109 -7.11 20.93 -5.76
CA SER A 109 -7.97 21.72 -4.86
C SER A 109 -9.46 21.57 -5.23
N VAL A 110 -9.81 21.64 -6.51
CA VAL A 110 -11.19 21.49 -7.00
C VAL A 110 -11.69 20.07 -6.74
N PHE A 111 -10.94 19.05 -7.15
CA PHE A 111 -11.34 17.65 -6.96
C PHE A 111 -11.32 17.23 -5.51
N GLY A 112 -10.36 17.74 -4.71
CA GLY A 112 -10.37 17.57 -3.27
C GLY A 112 -11.57 18.22 -2.59
N GLY A 113 -11.97 19.43 -3.04
CA GLY A 113 -13.19 20.09 -2.61
C GLY A 113 -14.46 19.31 -2.96
N LEU A 114 -14.55 18.78 -4.20
CA LEU A 114 -15.62 17.88 -4.60
C LEU A 114 -15.65 16.60 -3.75
N ALA A 115 -14.48 16.00 -3.47
CA ALA A 115 -14.36 14.85 -2.57
C ALA A 115 -14.91 15.18 -1.17
N THR A 116 -14.62 16.39 -0.65
CA THR A 116 -15.16 16.88 0.61
C THR A 116 -16.69 16.95 0.56
N LEU A 117 -17.26 17.60 -0.45
CA LEU A 117 -18.71 17.71 -0.60
C LEU A 117 -19.38 16.34 -0.69
N ILE A 118 -18.90 15.48 -1.57
CA ILE A 118 -19.42 14.11 -1.72
C ILE A 118 -19.33 13.35 -0.40
N GLY A 119 -18.20 13.43 0.31
CA GLY A 119 -18.00 12.75 1.57
C GLY A 119 -18.95 13.25 2.67
N VAL A 120 -19.12 14.56 2.80
CA VAL A 120 -20.03 15.15 3.79
C VAL A 120 -21.46 14.65 3.58
N PHE A 121 -21.95 14.51 2.35
CA PHE A 121 -23.29 13.99 2.07
C PHE A 121 -23.38 12.47 2.16
N LEU A 122 -22.34 11.72 1.78
CA LEU A 122 -22.37 10.26 1.74
C LEU A 122 -22.19 9.61 3.13
N ILE A 123 -21.35 10.17 4.00
CA ILE A 123 -20.96 9.60 5.28
C ILE A 123 -22.16 9.31 6.19
N PRO A 124 -23.17 10.18 6.38
CA PRO A 124 -24.32 9.90 7.25
C PRO A 124 -25.12 8.67 6.79
N TYR A 125 -25.20 8.44 5.48
CA TYR A 125 -25.90 7.27 4.94
C TYR A 125 -25.08 5.98 5.08
N TRP A 126 -23.76 6.10 5.05
CA TRP A 126 -22.88 4.94 5.08
C TRP A 126 -22.54 4.49 6.50
N LEU A 127 -22.33 5.42 7.42
CA LEU A 127 -21.98 5.15 8.81
C LEU A 127 -23.21 5.11 9.75
N ARG A 128 -24.35 4.58 9.31
CA ARG A 128 -25.60 4.55 10.10
C ARG A 128 -25.50 3.80 11.42
N SER A 129 -24.58 2.84 11.53
CA SER A 129 -24.34 2.06 12.75
C SER A 129 -23.41 2.76 13.75
N PHE A 130 -22.93 3.96 13.42
CA PHE A 130 -22.04 4.75 14.28
C PHE A 130 -22.81 5.87 14.98
N SER A 131 -22.25 6.38 16.08
CA SER A 131 -22.84 7.50 16.81
C SER A 131 -22.82 8.79 15.98
N SER A 132 -23.78 9.69 16.22
CA SER A 132 -23.86 10.98 15.54
C SER A 132 -22.57 11.81 15.68
N SER A 133 -21.89 11.70 16.81
CA SER A 133 -20.61 12.39 17.05
C SER A 133 -19.49 11.84 16.15
N VAL A 134 -19.43 10.54 15.93
CA VAL A 134 -18.46 9.90 15.01
C VAL A 134 -18.76 10.29 13.56
N ILE A 135 -20.04 10.31 13.18
CA ILE A 135 -20.48 10.75 11.85
C ILE A 135 -20.07 12.19 11.61
N LEU A 136 -20.37 13.09 12.55
CA LEU A 136 -19.99 14.51 12.44
C LEU A 136 -18.48 14.69 12.34
N PHE A 137 -17.70 13.97 13.16
CA PHE A 137 -16.24 14.03 13.08
C PHE A 137 -15.72 13.51 11.73
N ALA A 138 -16.29 12.41 11.23
CA ALA A 138 -15.94 11.86 9.91
C ALA A 138 -16.26 12.86 8.78
N GLN A 139 -17.40 13.59 8.86
CA GLN A 139 -17.71 14.68 7.95
C GLN A 139 -16.68 15.83 8.04
N CYS A 140 -16.31 16.24 9.26
CA CYS A 140 -15.25 17.24 9.45
C CYS A 140 -13.90 16.78 8.89
N SER A 141 -13.57 15.50 9.01
CA SER A 141 -12.32 14.94 8.46
C SER A 141 -12.23 15.05 6.94
N MET A 142 -13.38 15.20 6.23
CA MET A 142 -13.39 15.42 4.78
C MET A 142 -12.70 16.72 4.36
N MET A 143 -12.62 17.71 5.25
CA MET A 143 -11.86 18.94 4.98
C MET A 143 -10.37 18.70 4.72
N MET A 144 -9.88 17.49 5.03
CA MET A 144 -8.51 17.07 4.70
C MET A 144 -8.34 16.67 3.23
N CYS A 145 -9.41 16.37 2.49
CA CYS A 145 -9.32 15.88 1.11
C CYS A 145 -8.52 16.79 0.18
N PRO A 146 -8.72 18.12 0.14
CA PRO A 146 -7.91 19.00 -0.70
C PRO A 146 -6.42 18.94 -0.34
N LEU A 147 -6.09 18.92 0.96
CA LEU A 147 -4.71 18.89 1.43
C LEU A 147 -4.03 17.55 1.08
N ILE A 148 -4.75 16.45 1.23
CA ILE A 148 -4.28 15.11 0.81
C ILE A 148 -4.05 15.07 -0.70
N ALA A 149 -4.99 15.60 -1.50
CA ALA A 149 -4.86 15.66 -2.97
C ALA A 149 -3.64 16.50 -3.39
N ILE A 150 -3.43 17.67 -2.79
CA ILE A 150 -2.26 18.52 -3.02
C ILE A 150 -0.97 17.77 -2.63
N SER A 151 -0.97 17.01 -1.53
CA SER A 151 0.20 16.23 -1.12
C SER A 151 0.60 15.18 -2.16
N GLN A 152 -0.37 14.56 -2.85
CA GLN A 152 -0.13 13.62 -3.95
C GLN A 152 0.56 14.32 -5.13
N ILE A 153 0.13 15.54 -5.49
CA ILE A 153 0.77 16.36 -6.54
C ILE A 153 2.21 16.68 -6.18
N ASN A 154 2.47 17.08 -4.93
CA ASN A 154 3.83 17.35 -4.46
C ASN A 154 4.72 16.10 -4.48
N ASN A 155 4.18 14.94 -4.08
CA ASN A 155 4.88 13.67 -4.16
C ASN A 155 5.22 13.29 -5.61
N ALA A 156 4.32 13.53 -6.55
CA ALA A 156 4.57 13.34 -7.98
C ALA A 156 5.70 14.26 -8.47
N LEU A 157 5.69 15.52 -8.06
CA LEU A 157 6.71 16.50 -8.46
C LEU A 157 8.10 16.15 -7.92
N LEU A 158 8.20 15.63 -6.69
CA LEU A 158 9.46 15.13 -6.13
C LEU A 158 10.02 13.95 -6.94
N GLN A 159 9.15 13.09 -7.47
CA GLN A 159 9.54 11.99 -8.38
C GLN A 159 10.01 12.52 -9.74
N VAL A 160 9.37 13.57 -10.30
CA VAL A 160 9.83 14.23 -11.53
C VAL A 160 11.27 14.71 -11.38
N ARG A 161 11.60 15.32 -10.23
CA ARG A 161 12.95 15.80 -9.89
C ARG A 161 13.94 14.71 -9.53
N SER A 162 13.49 13.45 -9.42
CA SER A 162 14.32 12.36 -8.89
C SER A 162 14.85 12.63 -7.46
N GLU A 163 14.16 13.47 -6.69
CA GLU A 163 14.48 13.77 -5.29
C GLU A 163 13.96 12.67 -4.34
N TYR A 164 14.33 11.43 -4.61
CA TYR A 164 13.82 10.26 -3.88
C TYR A 164 14.14 10.28 -2.38
N LYS A 165 15.23 10.94 -1.96
CA LYS A 165 15.56 11.11 -0.54
C LYS A 165 14.46 11.91 0.17
N GLN A 166 14.05 13.04 -0.40
CA GLN A 166 13.02 13.91 0.18
C GLN A 166 11.64 13.29 0.08
N TYR A 167 11.32 12.69 -1.07
CA TYR A 167 10.11 11.90 -1.27
C TYR A 167 9.92 10.85 -0.17
N ASN A 168 10.95 10.05 0.10
CA ASN A 168 10.91 9.03 1.13
C ASN A 168 10.86 9.62 2.55
N LEU A 169 11.60 10.71 2.80
CA LEU A 169 11.59 11.38 4.10
C LEU A 169 10.20 11.91 4.44
N PHE A 170 9.53 12.59 3.54
CA PHE A 170 8.18 13.13 3.79
C PHE A 170 7.16 12.01 3.99
N ARG A 171 7.24 10.93 3.21
CA ARG A 171 6.39 9.75 3.41
C ARG A 171 6.60 9.08 4.77
N TYR A 172 7.80 9.14 5.32
CA TYR A 172 8.13 8.58 6.64
C TYR A 172 7.74 9.53 7.79
N LEU A 173 7.93 10.83 7.61
CA LEU A 173 7.65 11.83 8.66
C LEU A 173 6.17 11.85 9.05
N VAL A 174 5.24 11.63 8.11
CA VAL A 174 3.79 11.63 8.41
C VAL A 174 3.41 10.49 9.37
N PRO A 175 3.71 9.20 9.09
CA PRO A 175 3.46 8.15 10.07
C PRO A 175 4.22 8.33 11.38
N LEU A 176 5.46 8.84 11.33
CA LEU A 176 6.25 9.10 12.52
C LEU A 176 5.59 10.18 13.40
N SER A 177 5.11 11.28 12.81
CA SER A 177 4.41 12.33 13.57
C SER A 177 3.08 11.81 14.16
N THR A 178 2.38 10.93 13.46
CA THR A 178 1.23 10.21 14.00
C THR A 178 1.61 9.37 15.24
N LEU A 179 2.69 8.59 15.14
CA LEU A 179 3.18 7.77 16.26
C LEU A 179 3.53 8.63 17.47
N LEU A 180 4.23 9.74 17.25
CA LEU A 180 4.57 10.70 18.31
C LEU A 180 3.32 11.36 18.93
N GLY A 181 2.36 11.75 18.10
CA GLY A 181 1.09 12.29 18.56
C GLY A 181 0.32 11.30 19.44
N LEU A 182 0.23 10.03 19.03
CA LEU A 182 -0.37 8.96 19.83
C LEU A 182 0.39 8.73 21.15
N ALA A 183 1.71 8.73 21.13
CA ALA A 183 2.52 8.60 22.33
C ALA A 183 2.25 9.74 23.34
N ILE A 184 2.14 10.98 22.86
CA ILE A 184 1.76 12.13 23.69
C ILE A 184 0.37 11.95 24.30
N LEU A 185 -0.63 11.53 23.52
CA LEU A 185 -1.99 11.28 24.00
C LEU A 185 -2.04 10.18 25.07
N ILE A 186 -1.22 9.15 24.95
CA ILE A 186 -1.12 8.08 25.95
C ILE A 186 -0.49 8.61 27.22
N LEU A 187 0.62 9.36 27.13
CA LEU A 187 1.32 9.92 28.28
C LEU A 187 0.48 10.95 29.05
N THR A 188 -0.36 11.71 28.35
CA THR A 188 -1.27 12.68 28.96
C THR A 188 -2.58 12.08 29.46
N GLY A 189 -2.83 10.78 29.20
CA GLY A 189 -4.09 10.11 29.59
C GLY A 189 -5.33 10.59 28.83
N THR A 190 -5.14 11.32 27.71
CA THR A 190 -6.24 11.92 26.92
C THR A 190 -6.61 11.09 25.68
N MET A 191 -6.17 9.84 25.63
CA MET A 191 -6.41 8.95 24.50
C MET A 191 -7.88 8.53 24.43
N ASN A 192 -8.56 8.93 23.35
CA ASN A 192 -9.91 8.50 22.99
C ASN A 192 -10.03 8.39 21.45
N PRO A 193 -11.12 7.85 20.88
CA PRO A 193 -11.25 7.70 19.43
C PRO A 193 -11.06 9.00 18.63
N TYR A 194 -11.56 10.13 19.16
CA TYR A 194 -11.50 11.44 18.51
C TYR A 194 -10.09 12.04 18.53
N THR A 195 -9.45 12.06 19.71
CA THR A 195 -8.08 12.56 19.85
C THR A 195 -7.10 11.70 19.05
N SER A 196 -7.32 10.39 19.02
CA SER A 196 -6.57 9.47 18.17
C SER A 196 -6.75 9.78 16.68
N ALA A 197 -8.00 10.01 16.22
CA ALA A 197 -8.25 10.41 14.83
C ALA A 197 -7.58 11.74 14.50
N LEU A 198 -7.57 12.73 15.40
CA LEU A 198 -6.81 13.98 15.23
C LEU A 198 -5.31 13.71 15.10
N ALA A 199 -4.74 12.78 15.89
CA ALA A 199 -3.32 12.42 15.79
C ALA A 199 -2.97 11.74 14.46
N TYR A 200 -3.93 11.17 13.73
CA TYR A 200 -3.73 10.67 12.37
C TYR A 200 -3.86 11.76 11.29
N LEU A 201 -4.66 12.78 11.53
CA LEU A 201 -5.00 13.81 10.54
C LEU A 201 -4.11 15.05 10.64
N LEU A 202 -3.96 15.61 11.86
CA LEU A 202 -3.37 16.92 12.06
C LEU A 202 -1.82 16.95 11.94
N PRO A 203 -1.04 16.01 12.51
CA PRO A 203 0.41 16.11 12.49
C PRO A 203 1.03 16.03 11.08
N GLY A 204 0.30 15.48 10.11
CA GLY A 204 0.68 15.50 8.71
C GLY A 204 0.53 16.87 8.03
N MET A 205 -0.37 17.73 8.53
CA MET A 205 -0.65 19.03 7.91
C MET A 205 0.57 19.95 7.77
N PRO A 206 1.37 20.20 8.83
CA PRO A 206 2.56 21.05 8.72
C PRO A 206 3.54 20.54 7.68
N ILE A 207 3.66 19.20 7.56
CA ILE A 207 4.53 18.55 6.56
C ILE A 207 3.99 18.82 5.16
N TYR A 208 2.69 18.59 4.91
CA TYR A 208 2.05 18.83 3.61
C TYR A 208 2.15 20.31 3.22
N ILE A 209 1.85 21.23 4.13
CA ILE A 209 1.92 22.68 3.91
C ILE A 209 3.36 23.09 3.63
N GLY A 210 4.33 22.65 4.43
CA GLY A 210 5.76 22.99 4.26
C GLY A 210 6.30 22.52 2.91
N VAL A 211 5.96 21.30 2.49
CA VAL A 211 6.34 20.80 1.15
C VAL A 211 5.67 21.61 0.05
N THR A 212 4.40 21.97 0.21
CA THR A 212 3.65 22.76 -0.78
C THR A 212 4.28 24.14 -0.94
N ILE A 213 4.57 24.85 0.18
CA ILE A 213 5.23 26.16 0.15
C ILE A 213 6.58 26.07 -0.55
N ARG A 214 7.39 25.06 -0.23
CA ARG A 214 8.67 24.82 -0.87
C ARG A 214 8.52 24.64 -2.39
N MET A 215 7.58 23.81 -2.84
CA MET A 215 7.36 23.56 -4.26
C MET A 215 6.81 24.80 -4.99
N ILE A 216 5.93 25.58 -4.34
CA ILE A 216 5.43 26.85 -4.89
C ILE A 216 6.58 27.85 -5.07
N ARG A 217 7.45 28.01 -4.08
CA ARG A 217 8.61 28.92 -4.18
C ARG A 217 9.58 28.50 -5.29
N LEU A 218 9.75 27.20 -5.48
CA LEU A 218 10.68 26.65 -6.46
C LEU A 218 10.16 26.77 -7.90
N TYR A 219 8.91 26.43 -8.14
CA TYR A 219 8.34 26.36 -9.48
C TYR A 219 7.55 27.59 -9.91
N LYS A 220 7.25 28.50 -8.96
CA LYS A 220 6.50 29.74 -9.20
C LYS A 220 5.30 29.48 -10.12
N PRO A 221 4.31 28.66 -9.67
CA PRO A 221 3.23 28.14 -10.52
C PRO A 221 2.48 29.29 -11.19
N LYS A 222 2.15 29.10 -12.49
CA LYS A 222 1.37 30.06 -13.30
C LYS A 222 0.21 29.30 -13.93
N VAL A 223 -1.00 29.85 -13.84
CA VAL A 223 -2.22 29.22 -14.40
C VAL A 223 -2.69 29.93 -15.67
N LYS A 224 -2.29 31.20 -15.86
CA LYS A 224 -2.71 32.02 -17.00
C LYS A 224 -2.22 31.41 -18.33
N ASN A 225 -3.10 31.39 -19.37
CA ASN A 225 -2.81 30.85 -20.69
C ASN A 225 -2.32 29.38 -20.70
N SER A 226 -2.96 28.51 -19.92
CA SER A 226 -2.52 27.13 -19.72
C SER A 226 -3.54 26.11 -20.25
N TRP A 227 -4.41 26.46 -21.22
CA TRP A 227 -5.42 25.56 -21.76
C TRP A 227 -4.85 24.28 -22.40
N THR A 228 -3.76 24.41 -23.14
CA THR A 228 -3.08 23.26 -23.75
C THR A 228 -2.53 22.32 -22.69
N GLN A 229 -1.92 22.85 -21.62
CA GLN A 229 -1.40 22.06 -20.51
C GLN A 229 -2.54 21.41 -19.72
N PHE A 230 -3.67 22.09 -19.53
CA PHE A 230 -4.88 21.51 -18.94
C PHE A 230 -5.37 20.32 -19.76
N LYS A 231 -5.53 20.47 -21.08
CA LYS A 231 -5.95 19.38 -21.97
C LYS A 231 -4.99 18.18 -21.87
N ASN A 232 -3.69 18.44 -21.86
CA ASN A 232 -2.66 17.39 -21.75
C ASN A 232 -2.73 16.66 -20.39
N LEU A 233 -2.87 17.39 -19.27
CA LEU A 233 -3.03 16.79 -17.93
C LEU A 233 -4.31 15.98 -17.85
N PHE A 234 -5.43 16.54 -18.32
CA PHE A 234 -6.73 15.88 -18.21
C PHE A 234 -6.81 14.64 -19.10
N THR A 235 -6.39 14.75 -20.38
CA THR A 235 -6.43 13.61 -21.32
C THR A 235 -5.54 12.46 -20.86
N TYR A 236 -4.31 12.75 -20.46
CA TYR A 236 -3.42 11.70 -19.96
C TYR A 236 -3.88 11.17 -18.58
N GLY A 237 -4.34 12.08 -17.71
CA GLY A 237 -4.87 11.74 -16.40
C GLY A 237 -6.02 10.75 -16.48
N MET A 238 -7.02 11.05 -17.30
CA MET A 238 -8.16 10.14 -17.53
C MET A 238 -7.74 8.80 -18.13
N GLY A 239 -6.72 8.78 -18.98
CA GLY A 239 -6.16 7.54 -19.54
C GLY A 239 -5.45 6.66 -18.49
N SER A 240 -4.80 7.25 -17.50
CA SER A 240 -4.12 6.53 -16.42
C SER A 240 -5.01 6.30 -15.19
N TYR A 241 -6.11 7.04 -15.08
CA TYR A 241 -6.96 7.06 -13.89
C TYR A 241 -7.52 5.70 -13.51
N GLY A 242 -7.91 4.89 -14.49
CA GLY A 242 -8.44 3.55 -14.23
C GLY A 242 -7.48 2.68 -13.42
N ASN A 243 -6.18 2.73 -13.73
CA ASN A 243 -5.18 1.97 -12.99
C ASN A 243 -4.95 2.53 -11.58
N ASP A 244 -4.84 3.85 -11.44
CA ASP A 244 -4.64 4.52 -10.16
C ASP A 244 -5.85 4.29 -9.24
N LEU A 245 -7.07 4.42 -9.77
CA LEU A 245 -8.32 4.17 -9.07
C LEU A 245 -8.42 2.72 -8.57
N MET A 246 -8.16 1.75 -9.46
CA MET A 246 -8.23 0.32 -9.10
C MET A 246 -7.29 -0.01 -7.93
N GLY A 247 -6.06 0.55 -7.94
CA GLY A 247 -5.10 0.37 -6.85
C GLY A 247 -5.60 0.93 -5.52
N GLN A 248 -6.18 2.14 -5.53
CA GLN A 248 -6.65 2.80 -4.31
C GLN A 248 -7.92 2.17 -3.77
N VAL A 249 -8.90 1.89 -4.65
CA VAL A 249 -10.12 1.21 -4.25
C VAL A 249 -9.80 -0.15 -3.65
N SER A 250 -8.90 -0.93 -4.26
CA SER A 250 -8.46 -2.23 -3.71
C SER A 250 -7.82 -2.13 -2.32
N THR A 251 -7.29 -0.96 -1.95
CA THR A 251 -6.64 -0.76 -0.64
C THR A 251 -7.63 -0.48 0.48
N TYR A 252 -8.76 0.18 0.19
CA TYR A 252 -9.68 0.70 1.20
C TYR A 252 -11.08 0.10 1.14
N ILE A 253 -11.50 -0.50 0.02
CA ILE A 253 -12.90 -0.88 -0.24
C ILE A 253 -13.43 -1.88 0.78
N ASP A 254 -12.59 -2.80 1.24
CA ASP A 254 -12.93 -3.78 2.26
C ASP A 254 -13.36 -3.10 3.56
N GLN A 255 -12.55 -2.16 4.07
CA GLN A 255 -12.85 -1.44 5.31
C GLN A 255 -14.03 -0.48 5.15
N ILE A 256 -14.16 0.17 3.99
CA ILE A 256 -15.28 1.06 3.69
C ILE A 256 -16.61 0.28 3.66
N LEU A 257 -16.64 -0.87 3.01
CA LEU A 257 -17.84 -1.71 2.96
C LEU A 257 -18.19 -2.28 4.34
N ILE A 258 -17.20 -2.74 5.10
CA ILE A 258 -17.42 -3.25 6.46
C ILE A 258 -17.93 -2.15 7.39
N ALA A 259 -17.42 -0.92 7.28
CA ALA A 259 -17.93 0.23 8.04
C ALA A 259 -19.41 0.51 7.78
N GLY A 260 -19.89 0.28 6.53
CA GLY A 260 -21.31 0.46 6.18
C GLY A 260 -22.21 -0.72 6.56
N LEU A 261 -21.65 -1.91 6.74
CA LEU A 261 -22.42 -3.16 6.88
C LEU A 261 -22.42 -3.71 8.31
N LEU A 262 -21.40 -3.42 9.12
CA LEU A 262 -21.20 -3.98 10.45
C LEU A 262 -21.08 -2.87 11.52
N ARG A 263 -20.98 -3.31 12.77
CA ARG A 263 -20.83 -2.42 13.93
C ARG A 263 -19.41 -1.86 14.04
N PRO A 264 -19.21 -0.74 14.75
CA PRO A 264 -17.87 -0.17 14.97
C PRO A 264 -16.84 -1.17 15.51
N ALA A 265 -17.22 -2.02 16.48
CA ALA A 265 -16.34 -3.04 17.05
C ALA A 265 -15.84 -4.04 15.98
N ASP A 266 -16.71 -4.46 15.07
CA ASP A 266 -16.35 -5.40 14.00
C ASP A 266 -15.35 -4.76 13.02
N LEU A 267 -15.51 -3.46 12.68
CA LEU A 267 -14.55 -2.72 11.89
C LEU A 267 -13.18 -2.63 12.59
N GLY A 268 -13.16 -2.41 13.90
CA GLY A 268 -11.92 -2.37 14.68
C GLY A 268 -11.19 -3.71 14.70
N LEU A 269 -11.93 -4.81 14.90
CA LEU A 269 -11.40 -6.18 14.81
C LEU A 269 -10.82 -6.47 13.41
N TYR A 270 -11.56 -6.08 12.36
CA TYR A 270 -11.13 -6.25 10.99
C TYR A 270 -9.88 -5.44 10.66
N ALA A 271 -9.83 -4.17 11.06
CA ALA A 271 -8.69 -3.28 10.81
C ALA A 271 -7.38 -3.82 11.41
N VAL A 272 -7.44 -4.41 12.61
CA VAL A 272 -6.29 -5.06 13.24
C VAL A 272 -5.91 -6.33 12.49
N ALA A 273 -6.87 -7.18 12.15
CA ALA A 273 -6.63 -8.42 11.41
C ALA A 273 -5.97 -8.17 10.04
N VAL A 274 -6.48 -7.20 9.27
CA VAL A 274 -5.91 -6.77 7.98
C VAL A 274 -4.50 -6.23 8.15
N SER A 275 -4.28 -5.36 9.15
CA SER A 275 -2.96 -4.76 9.39
C SER A 275 -1.91 -5.82 9.65
N LEU A 276 -2.21 -6.81 10.47
CA LEU A 276 -1.31 -7.92 10.78
C LEU A 276 -1.13 -8.86 9.57
N ALA A 277 -2.21 -9.20 8.86
CA ALA A 277 -2.14 -10.07 7.69
C ALA A 277 -1.28 -9.45 6.58
N ARG A 278 -1.41 -8.15 6.31
CA ARG A 278 -0.65 -7.43 5.27
C ARG A 278 0.86 -7.41 5.52
N MET A 279 1.35 -7.67 6.73
CA MET A 279 2.78 -7.76 7.01
C MET A 279 3.45 -8.88 6.22
N VAL A 280 2.74 -9.97 5.95
CA VAL A 280 3.26 -11.10 5.17
C VAL A 280 3.54 -10.72 3.71
N ASN A 281 2.91 -9.65 3.21
CA ASN A 281 3.09 -9.19 1.83
C ASN A 281 4.49 -8.61 1.51
N VAL A 282 5.31 -8.38 2.54
CA VAL A 282 6.68 -7.85 2.38
C VAL A 282 7.54 -8.72 1.47
N PHE A 283 7.36 -10.03 1.48
CA PHE A 283 8.10 -10.96 0.62
C PHE A 283 7.76 -10.73 -0.86
N SER A 284 6.47 -10.61 -1.18
CA SER A 284 6.00 -10.38 -2.55
C SER A 284 6.42 -9.01 -3.08
N THR A 285 6.26 -7.96 -2.28
CA THR A 285 6.65 -6.60 -2.69
C THR A 285 8.15 -6.47 -2.89
N SER A 286 8.96 -7.15 -2.08
CA SER A 286 10.43 -7.14 -2.21
C SER A 286 10.91 -7.78 -3.51
N ILE A 287 10.29 -8.90 -3.92
CA ILE A 287 10.70 -9.57 -5.15
C ILE A 287 10.24 -8.83 -6.40
N ILE A 288 9.07 -8.20 -6.38
CA ILE A 288 8.50 -7.46 -7.51
C ILE A 288 9.44 -6.33 -7.97
N VAL A 289 10.05 -5.61 -7.04
CA VAL A 289 10.97 -4.50 -7.33
C VAL A 289 12.18 -4.96 -8.16
N VAL A 290 12.67 -6.19 -7.95
CA VAL A 290 13.82 -6.76 -8.66
C VAL A 290 13.38 -7.53 -9.91
N LEU A 291 12.24 -8.21 -9.83
CA LEU A 291 11.74 -9.08 -10.88
C LEU A 291 11.36 -8.32 -12.15
N PHE A 292 10.62 -7.21 -12.01
CA PHE A 292 10.10 -6.47 -13.16
C PHE A 292 11.21 -5.95 -14.11
N PRO A 293 12.24 -5.21 -13.63
CA PRO A 293 13.32 -4.77 -14.52
C PRO A 293 14.08 -5.93 -15.18
N LYS A 294 14.25 -7.03 -14.44
CA LYS A 294 14.96 -8.20 -14.96
C LYS A 294 14.16 -8.94 -16.02
N ALA A 295 12.86 -9.10 -15.82
CA ALA A 295 11.99 -9.80 -16.77
C ALA A 295 11.72 -8.98 -18.04
N SER A 296 11.74 -7.63 -17.96
CA SER A 296 11.44 -6.74 -19.10
C SER A 296 12.48 -6.77 -20.22
N GLY A 297 13.67 -7.35 -19.98
CA GLY A 297 14.72 -7.48 -20.99
C GLY A 297 14.85 -8.89 -21.59
N LEU A 298 13.91 -9.80 -21.27
CA LEU A 298 13.97 -11.20 -21.66
C LEU A 298 12.91 -11.55 -22.71
N ASP A 299 13.17 -12.63 -23.45
CA ASP A 299 12.19 -13.23 -24.34
C ASP A 299 10.99 -13.77 -23.55
N LYS A 300 9.88 -14.03 -24.25
CA LYS A 300 8.61 -14.42 -23.65
C LYS A 300 8.73 -15.66 -22.76
N GLU A 301 9.41 -16.71 -23.26
CA GLU A 301 9.60 -17.96 -22.53
C GLU A 301 10.46 -17.77 -21.28
N GLU A 302 11.53 -17.01 -21.39
CA GLU A 302 12.42 -16.69 -20.28
C GLU A 302 11.76 -15.79 -19.24
N ALA A 303 11.03 -14.76 -19.68
CA ALA A 303 10.27 -13.87 -18.79
C ALA A 303 9.24 -14.64 -17.97
N VAL A 304 8.51 -15.57 -18.57
CA VAL A 304 7.57 -16.45 -17.89
C VAL A 304 8.30 -17.40 -16.94
N ALA A 305 9.39 -18.05 -17.39
CA ALA A 305 10.16 -19.00 -16.58
C ALA A 305 10.74 -18.34 -15.30
N ILE A 306 11.35 -17.15 -15.42
CA ILE A 306 11.89 -16.42 -14.27
C ILE A 306 10.79 -15.95 -13.33
N THR A 307 9.65 -15.52 -13.86
CA THR A 307 8.51 -15.07 -13.06
C THR A 307 7.90 -16.22 -12.26
N PHE A 308 7.70 -17.39 -12.88
CA PHE A 308 7.21 -18.57 -12.15
C PHE A 308 8.21 -19.10 -11.12
N ARG A 309 9.51 -18.99 -11.38
CA ARG A 309 10.54 -19.30 -10.37
C ARG A 309 10.44 -18.33 -9.19
N ALA A 310 10.37 -17.04 -9.46
CA ALA A 310 10.17 -16.02 -8.42
C ALA A 310 8.87 -16.26 -7.64
N PHE A 311 7.78 -16.59 -8.33
CA PHE A 311 6.50 -16.95 -7.73
C PHE A 311 6.64 -18.15 -6.77
N ARG A 312 7.24 -19.27 -7.20
CA ARG A 312 7.41 -20.46 -6.35
C ARG A 312 8.17 -20.15 -5.08
N ILE A 313 9.30 -19.45 -5.20
CA ILE A 313 10.14 -19.09 -4.05
C ILE A 313 9.40 -18.16 -3.11
N THR A 314 8.81 -17.10 -3.64
CA THR A 314 8.12 -16.08 -2.86
C THR A 314 6.86 -16.62 -2.22
N SER A 315 6.03 -17.35 -2.97
CA SER A 315 4.78 -17.93 -2.44
C SER A 315 5.05 -18.96 -1.37
N THR A 316 6.10 -19.79 -1.52
CA THR A 316 6.50 -20.73 -0.46
C THR A 316 6.93 -19.99 0.81
N ALA A 317 7.79 -18.96 0.68
CA ALA A 317 8.22 -18.16 1.83
C ALA A 317 7.04 -17.43 2.48
N THR A 318 6.16 -16.83 1.67
CA THR A 318 4.96 -16.13 2.14
C THR A 318 3.99 -17.09 2.83
N PHE A 319 3.78 -18.28 2.28
CA PHE A 319 2.89 -19.28 2.85
C PHE A 319 3.43 -19.85 4.17
N LEU A 320 4.74 -20.11 4.26
CA LEU A 320 5.39 -20.52 5.51
C LEU A 320 5.29 -19.42 6.59
N ALA A 321 5.52 -18.16 6.20
CA ALA A 321 5.34 -17.03 7.10
C ALA A 321 3.89 -16.87 7.55
N ALA A 322 2.93 -17.06 6.63
CA ALA A 322 1.51 -17.04 6.92
C ALA A 322 1.12 -18.14 7.92
N LEU A 323 1.60 -19.37 7.70
CA LEU A 323 1.36 -20.50 8.60
C LEU A 323 1.97 -20.24 9.99
N MET A 324 3.22 -19.79 10.04
CA MET A 324 3.88 -19.42 11.27
C MET A 324 3.10 -18.33 12.02
N LEU A 325 2.69 -17.29 11.31
CA LEU A 325 1.90 -16.21 11.87
C LEU A 325 0.54 -16.68 12.39
N MET A 326 -0.12 -17.61 11.70
CA MET A 326 -1.36 -18.24 12.18
C MET A 326 -1.18 -19.02 13.49
N LEU A 327 -0.07 -19.73 13.62
CA LEU A 327 0.23 -20.51 14.83
C LEU A 327 0.49 -19.60 16.04
N ILE A 328 1.23 -18.51 15.84
CA ILE A 328 1.54 -17.56 16.93
C ILE A 328 0.46 -16.49 17.13
N ALA A 329 -0.51 -16.37 16.21
CA ALA A 329 -1.53 -15.33 16.24
C ALA A 329 -2.31 -15.24 17.56
N PRO A 330 -2.76 -16.34 18.21
CA PRO A 330 -3.47 -16.24 19.49
C PRO A 330 -2.64 -15.53 20.57
N PHE A 331 -1.33 -15.78 20.60
CA PHE A 331 -0.39 -15.11 21.50
C PHE A 331 -0.16 -13.65 21.08
N VAL A 332 0.08 -13.38 19.80
CA VAL A 332 0.32 -12.04 19.27
C VAL A 332 -0.88 -11.13 19.50
N PHE A 333 -2.11 -11.61 19.23
CA PHE A 333 -3.33 -10.83 19.45
C PHE A 333 -3.50 -10.46 20.93
N THR A 334 -3.29 -11.42 21.82
CA THR A 334 -3.41 -11.18 23.26
C THR A 334 -2.33 -10.23 23.79
N LEU A 335 -1.08 -10.44 23.39
CA LEU A 335 0.07 -9.68 23.88
C LEU A 335 0.06 -8.24 23.35
N LEU A 336 -0.13 -8.05 22.04
CA LEU A 336 -0.02 -6.73 21.42
C LEU A 336 -1.33 -5.94 21.51
N TYR A 337 -2.48 -6.57 21.25
CA TYR A 337 -3.75 -5.86 21.10
C TYR A 337 -4.69 -6.01 22.31
N GLY A 338 -4.61 -7.12 23.03
CA GLY A 338 -5.46 -7.42 24.18
C GLY A 338 -6.43 -8.58 23.92
N GLN A 339 -7.02 -9.09 25.02
CA GLN A 339 -7.90 -10.26 24.98
C GLN A 339 -9.14 -10.06 24.08
N GLU A 340 -9.69 -8.85 24.04
CA GLU A 340 -10.88 -8.51 23.25
C GLU A 340 -10.68 -8.75 21.75
N PHE A 341 -9.45 -8.61 21.25
CA PHE A 341 -9.11 -8.83 19.84
C PHE A 341 -8.98 -10.31 19.44
N LYS A 342 -9.08 -11.25 20.38
CA LYS A 342 -9.12 -12.69 20.05
C LYS A 342 -10.27 -13.05 19.11
N GLN A 343 -11.37 -12.31 19.14
CA GLN A 343 -12.51 -12.51 18.24
C GLN A 343 -12.13 -12.29 16.76
N ALA A 344 -11.05 -11.53 16.48
CA ALA A 344 -10.53 -11.32 15.13
C ALA A 344 -9.73 -12.51 14.57
N LEU A 345 -9.40 -13.54 15.38
CA LEU A 345 -8.55 -14.66 14.93
C LEU A 345 -9.13 -15.42 13.74
N THR A 346 -10.45 -15.60 13.71
CA THR A 346 -11.10 -16.33 12.62
C THR A 346 -10.97 -15.56 11.30
N VAL A 347 -11.35 -14.28 11.27
CA VAL A 347 -11.21 -13.46 10.05
C VAL A 347 -9.73 -13.28 9.68
N PHE A 348 -8.84 -13.14 10.66
CA PHE A 348 -7.40 -13.05 10.44
C PHE A 348 -6.85 -14.25 9.66
N ARG A 349 -7.28 -15.48 10.00
CA ARG A 349 -6.86 -16.71 9.29
C ARG A 349 -7.23 -16.67 7.82
N PHE A 350 -8.43 -16.23 7.47
CA PHE A 350 -8.84 -16.04 6.07
C PHE A 350 -8.02 -14.95 5.37
N LEU A 351 -7.81 -13.81 6.04
CA LEU A 351 -7.10 -12.68 5.47
C LEU A 351 -5.61 -12.97 5.23
N VAL A 352 -4.93 -13.68 6.13
CA VAL A 352 -3.52 -14.00 5.93
C VAL A 352 -3.31 -14.99 4.77
N LEU A 353 -4.26 -15.93 4.58
CA LEU A 353 -4.27 -16.81 3.40
C LEU A 353 -4.55 -16.01 2.11
N GLU A 354 -5.51 -15.10 2.15
CA GLU A 354 -5.79 -14.19 1.04
C GLU A 354 -4.55 -13.41 0.64
N VAL A 355 -3.87 -12.78 1.60
CA VAL A 355 -2.65 -12.00 1.35
C VAL A 355 -1.54 -12.87 0.75
N ALA A 356 -1.38 -14.11 1.20
CA ALA A 356 -0.40 -15.04 0.64
C ALA A 356 -0.70 -15.37 -0.84
N ILE A 357 -1.97 -15.63 -1.18
CA ILE A 357 -2.41 -15.91 -2.55
C ILE A 357 -2.31 -14.66 -3.42
N SER A 358 -2.79 -13.52 -2.94
CA SER A 358 -2.77 -12.25 -3.67
C SER A 358 -1.34 -11.76 -3.91
N GLY A 359 -0.43 -11.94 -2.95
CA GLY A 359 0.99 -11.65 -3.13
C GLY A 359 1.61 -12.46 -4.27
N GLY A 360 1.32 -13.76 -4.33
CA GLY A 360 1.72 -14.63 -5.44
C GLY A 360 1.12 -14.19 -6.78
N THR A 361 -0.15 -13.82 -6.79
CA THR A 361 -0.85 -13.29 -7.98
C THR A 361 -0.16 -12.01 -8.51
N MET A 362 0.24 -11.11 -7.62
CA MET A 362 0.95 -9.87 -7.98
C MET A 362 2.35 -10.15 -8.56
N VAL A 363 3.06 -11.18 -8.05
CA VAL A 363 4.33 -11.62 -8.63
C VAL A 363 4.11 -12.16 -10.05
N LEU A 364 3.09 -13.02 -10.26
CA LEU A 364 2.75 -13.51 -11.60
C LEU A 364 2.29 -12.40 -12.55
N ALA A 365 1.68 -11.34 -12.05
CA ALA A 365 1.28 -10.20 -12.87
C ALA A 365 2.46 -9.49 -13.54
N GLN A 366 3.68 -9.57 -12.96
CA GLN A 366 4.87 -8.91 -13.50
C GLN A 366 5.26 -9.41 -14.90
N GLN A 367 5.00 -10.67 -15.24
CA GLN A 367 5.26 -11.16 -16.60
C GLN A 367 4.44 -10.42 -17.66
N PHE A 368 3.17 -10.06 -17.35
CA PHE A 368 2.35 -9.30 -18.29
C PHE A 368 2.82 -7.86 -18.43
N MET A 369 3.28 -7.25 -17.34
CA MET A 369 3.93 -5.93 -17.37
C MET A 369 5.21 -5.97 -18.20
N ALA A 370 6.08 -6.96 -17.97
CA ALA A 370 7.35 -7.14 -18.67
C ALA A 370 7.16 -7.40 -20.18
N LEU A 371 6.10 -8.13 -20.56
CA LEU A 371 5.75 -8.43 -21.95
C LEU A 371 4.92 -7.34 -22.64
N GLY A 372 4.83 -6.13 -22.06
CA GLY A 372 4.11 -5.00 -22.66
C GLY A 372 2.59 -5.15 -22.71
N LYS A 373 2.02 -5.97 -21.82
CA LYS A 373 0.57 -6.19 -21.70
C LYS A 373 -0.03 -5.65 -20.38
N PRO A 374 0.25 -4.38 -19.98
CA PRO A 374 -0.20 -3.84 -18.69
C PRO A 374 -1.73 -3.80 -18.55
N LYS A 375 -2.46 -3.69 -19.66
CA LYS A 375 -3.94 -3.72 -19.66
C LYS A 375 -4.51 -4.98 -18.97
N LEU A 376 -3.83 -6.13 -19.10
CA LEU A 376 -4.26 -7.36 -18.43
C LEU A 376 -4.15 -7.27 -16.91
N VAL A 377 -3.17 -6.55 -16.39
CA VAL A 377 -3.01 -6.33 -14.95
C VAL A 377 -4.12 -5.41 -14.43
N THR A 378 -4.48 -4.37 -15.19
CA THR A 378 -5.61 -3.49 -14.86
C THR A 378 -6.94 -4.28 -14.87
N ILE A 379 -7.16 -5.13 -15.86
CA ILE A 379 -8.33 -6.01 -15.92
C ILE A 379 -8.36 -6.96 -14.72
N LEU A 380 -7.22 -7.55 -14.35
CA LEU A 380 -7.11 -8.41 -13.17
C LEU A 380 -7.54 -7.69 -11.88
N GLN A 381 -7.11 -6.46 -11.70
CA GLN A 381 -7.52 -5.63 -10.56
C GLN A 381 -9.01 -5.30 -10.62
N GLY A 382 -9.52 -4.94 -11.78
CA GLY A 382 -10.94 -4.67 -12.01
C GLY A 382 -11.83 -5.87 -11.73
N VAL A 383 -11.44 -7.06 -12.19
CA VAL A 383 -12.14 -8.33 -11.87
C VAL A 383 -12.11 -8.59 -10.36
N GLY A 384 -10.97 -8.33 -9.69
CA GLY A 384 -10.87 -8.43 -8.25
C GLY A 384 -11.90 -7.57 -7.52
N LEU A 385 -12.03 -6.31 -7.90
CA LEU A 385 -13.00 -5.38 -7.32
C LEU A 385 -14.45 -5.77 -7.64
N ALA A 386 -14.72 -6.14 -8.90
CA ALA A 386 -16.04 -6.60 -9.34
C ALA A 386 -16.50 -7.87 -8.58
N LEU A 387 -15.57 -8.65 -8.06
CA LEU A 387 -15.86 -9.83 -7.23
C LEU A 387 -15.96 -9.48 -5.73
N VAL A 388 -15.06 -8.65 -5.22
CA VAL A 388 -15.03 -8.30 -3.78
C VAL A 388 -16.29 -7.59 -3.35
N ILE A 389 -16.78 -6.60 -4.13
CA ILE A 389 -17.94 -5.80 -3.75
C ILE A 389 -19.20 -6.67 -3.54
N PRO A 390 -19.66 -7.48 -4.54
CA PRO A 390 -20.83 -8.33 -4.32
C PRO A 390 -20.61 -9.41 -3.28
N LEU A 391 -19.42 -10.03 -3.22
CA LEU A 391 -19.12 -11.04 -2.19
C LEU A 391 -19.20 -10.47 -0.78
N LEU A 392 -18.64 -9.29 -0.52
CA LEU A 392 -18.78 -8.62 0.77
C LEU A 392 -20.24 -8.25 1.05
N SER A 393 -20.95 -7.68 0.08
CA SER A 393 -22.36 -7.28 0.23
C SER A 393 -23.31 -8.45 0.53
N ILE A 394 -22.97 -9.67 0.09
CA ILE A 394 -23.78 -10.87 0.33
C ILE A 394 -23.33 -11.62 1.59
N LEU A 395 -22.02 -11.81 1.78
CA LEU A 395 -21.50 -12.67 2.83
C LEU A 395 -21.39 -11.96 4.19
N VAL A 396 -21.13 -10.65 4.21
CA VAL A 396 -21.00 -9.89 5.46
C VAL A 396 -22.34 -9.82 6.22
N PRO A 397 -23.49 -9.49 5.60
CA PRO A 397 -24.77 -9.51 6.31
C PRO A 397 -25.16 -10.88 6.86
N ARG A 398 -24.72 -11.97 6.20
CA ARG A 398 -25.07 -13.35 6.61
C ARG A 398 -24.15 -13.96 7.66
N TYR A 399 -22.84 -13.70 7.56
CA TYR A 399 -21.80 -14.34 8.36
C TYR A 399 -20.94 -13.34 9.16
N GLY A 400 -21.34 -12.06 9.18
CA GLY A 400 -20.62 -11.03 9.92
C GLY A 400 -19.19 -10.89 9.47
N LEU A 401 -18.29 -10.70 10.44
CA LEU A 401 -16.86 -10.53 10.21
C LEU A 401 -16.20 -11.73 9.51
N THR A 402 -16.67 -12.95 9.79
CA THR A 402 -16.19 -14.17 9.11
C THR A 402 -16.52 -14.13 7.63
N GLY A 403 -17.72 -13.62 7.28
CA GLY A 403 -18.14 -13.43 5.90
C GLY A 403 -17.20 -12.49 5.12
N ALA A 404 -16.68 -11.46 5.78
CA ALA A 404 -15.66 -10.59 5.17
C ALA A 404 -14.37 -11.36 4.83
N GLY A 405 -13.89 -12.20 5.74
CA GLY A 405 -12.72 -13.04 5.50
C GLY A 405 -12.91 -14.02 4.33
N ILE A 406 -14.07 -14.69 4.28
CA ILE A 406 -14.43 -15.62 3.20
C ILE A 406 -14.52 -14.87 1.87
N ALA A 407 -15.15 -13.70 1.83
CA ALA A 407 -15.29 -12.89 0.62
C ALA A 407 -13.92 -12.50 0.04
N MET A 408 -13.02 -12.01 0.91
CA MET A 408 -11.67 -11.62 0.51
C MET A 408 -10.86 -12.81 0.00
N LEU A 409 -10.87 -13.93 0.71
CA LEU A 409 -10.17 -15.15 0.29
C LEU A 409 -10.71 -15.70 -1.04
N SER A 410 -12.03 -15.76 -1.20
CA SER A 410 -12.67 -16.23 -2.43
C SER A 410 -12.29 -15.36 -3.63
N SER A 411 -12.31 -14.02 -3.46
CA SER A 411 -11.85 -13.09 -4.49
C SER A 411 -10.36 -13.29 -4.81
N GLY A 412 -9.51 -13.49 -3.81
CA GLY A 412 -8.09 -13.78 -3.98
C GLY A 412 -7.84 -15.04 -4.81
N ILE A 413 -8.55 -16.12 -4.50
CA ILE A 413 -8.49 -17.39 -5.26
C ILE A 413 -8.95 -17.19 -6.70
N LEU A 414 -10.09 -16.52 -6.92
CA LEU A 414 -10.60 -16.27 -8.27
C LEU A 414 -9.63 -15.42 -9.10
N ARG A 415 -9.00 -14.39 -8.50
CA ARG A 415 -7.94 -13.60 -9.16
C ARG A 415 -6.72 -14.46 -9.53
N PHE A 416 -6.34 -15.38 -8.64
CA PHE A 416 -5.24 -16.30 -8.91
C PHE A 416 -5.57 -17.25 -10.07
N VAL A 417 -6.75 -17.83 -10.08
CA VAL A 417 -7.23 -18.66 -11.21
C VAL A 417 -7.25 -17.83 -12.50
N PHE A 418 -7.79 -16.62 -12.46
CA PHE A 418 -7.86 -15.73 -13.62
C PHE A 418 -6.48 -15.45 -14.22
N ILE A 419 -5.44 -15.17 -13.40
CA ILE A 419 -4.10 -14.91 -13.93
C ILE A 419 -3.50 -16.17 -14.57
N LEU A 420 -3.72 -17.36 -14.00
CA LEU A 420 -3.27 -18.62 -14.60
C LEU A 420 -3.96 -18.91 -15.93
N CYS A 421 -5.27 -18.64 -16.03
CA CYS A 421 -6.00 -18.73 -17.29
C CYS A 421 -5.39 -17.79 -18.35
N ASN A 422 -5.01 -16.57 -17.99
CA ASN A 422 -4.38 -15.65 -18.92
C ASN A 422 -2.99 -16.13 -19.38
N VAL A 423 -2.22 -16.83 -18.56
CA VAL A 423 -0.97 -17.47 -19.02
C VAL A 423 -1.26 -18.51 -20.10
N LYS A 424 -2.29 -19.35 -19.91
CA LYS A 424 -2.66 -20.39 -20.87
C LYS A 424 -3.27 -19.81 -22.15
N PHE A 425 -4.24 -18.90 -22.03
CA PHE A 425 -5.03 -18.45 -23.19
C PHE A 425 -4.44 -17.23 -23.90
N VAL A 426 -3.88 -16.25 -23.15
CA VAL A 426 -3.35 -15.00 -23.75
C VAL A 426 -1.88 -15.12 -24.11
N LEU A 427 -1.07 -15.79 -23.29
CA LEU A 427 0.33 -16.05 -23.61
C LEU A 427 0.50 -17.34 -24.43
N LYS A 428 -0.54 -18.18 -24.55
CA LYS A 428 -0.50 -19.48 -25.25
C LYS A 428 0.65 -20.35 -24.77
N MET A 429 0.87 -20.39 -23.45
CA MET A 429 1.95 -21.15 -22.83
C MET A 429 1.37 -22.20 -21.87
N LYS A 430 2.07 -23.33 -21.73
CA LYS A 430 1.76 -24.29 -20.65
C LYS A 430 2.04 -23.61 -19.31
N ILE A 431 1.13 -23.82 -18.35
CA ILE A 431 1.32 -23.30 -16.98
C ILE A 431 2.51 -24.07 -16.36
N PRO A 432 3.62 -23.35 -16.00
CA PRO A 432 4.75 -24.00 -15.33
C PRO A 432 4.34 -24.54 -13.95
N ARG A 433 5.17 -25.41 -13.38
CA ARG A 433 4.95 -25.95 -12.03
C ARG A 433 4.75 -24.82 -11.01
N LEU A 434 3.72 -24.95 -10.18
CA LEU A 434 3.36 -23.97 -9.15
C LEU A 434 4.10 -24.23 -7.82
N LEU A 435 4.47 -25.46 -7.55
CA LEU A 435 5.17 -25.84 -6.32
C LEU A 435 6.68 -25.75 -6.48
N ILE A 436 7.36 -25.44 -5.37
CA ILE A 436 8.82 -25.34 -5.31
C ILE A 436 9.45 -26.69 -5.69
N SER A 437 10.55 -26.63 -6.44
CA SER A 437 11.29 -27.78 -6.89
C SER A 437 12.70 -27.84 -6.28
N LYS A 438 13.35 -29.01 -6.32
CA LYS A 438 14.76 -29.15 -5.90
C LYS A 438 15.70 -28.20 -6.67
N GLN A 439 15.38 -27.92 -7.94
CA GLN A 439 16.15 -26.99 -8.78
C GLN A 439 16.05 -25.53 -8.29
N ASP A 440 14.87 -25.10 -7.77
CA ASP A 440 14.70 -23.76 -7.22
C ASP A 440 15.52 -23.58 -5.94
N PHE A 441 15.61 -24.64 -5.13
CA PHE A 441 16.43 -24.64 -3.90
C PHE A 441 17.93 -24.61 -4.21
N GLN A 442 18.38 -25.38 -5.22
CA GLN A 442 19.76 -25.37 -5.68
C GLN A 442 20.14 -23.99 -6.25
N TRP A 443 19.25 -23.38 -7.01
CA TRP A 443 19.46 -22.02 -7.52
C TRP A 443 19.55 -20.98 -6.39
N LEU A 444 18.69 -21.04 -5.38
CA LEU A 444 18.78 -20.19 -4.19
C LEU A 444 20.14 -20.35 -3.51
N ARG A 445 20.57 -21.61 -3.27
CA ARG A 445 21.85 -21.91 -2.64
C ARG A 445 23.04 -21.40 -3.47
N SER A 446 23.03 -21.60 -4.77
CA SER A 446 24.11 -21.13 -5.67
C SER A 446 24.15 -19.60 -5.72
N THR A 447 23.00 -18.93 -5.78
CA THR A 447 22.91 -17.47 -5.79
C THR A 447 23.40 -16.88 -4.47
N MET A 448 22.98 -17.44 -3.34
CA MET A 448 23.47 -17.01 -2.02
C MET A 448 24.98 -17.27 -1.86
N SER A 449 25.49 -18.43 -2.28
CA SER A 449 26.93 -18.75 -2.21
C SER A 449 27.77 -17.83 -3.09
N HIS A 450 27.26 -17.44 -4.26
CA HIS A 450 27.92 -16.49 -5.16
C HIS A 450 27.99 -15.08 -4.54
N TYR A 451 26.92 -14.64 -3.89
CA TYR A 451 26.90 -13.36 -3.17
C TYR A 451 27.82 -13.36 -1.94
N ILE A 452 27.91 -14.48 -1.22
CA ILE A 452 28.78 -14.61 -0.04
C ILE A 452 30.26 -14.72 -0.47
N ARG A 453 30.56 -15.37 -1.63
CA ARG A 453 31.93 -15.56 -2.13
C ARG A 453 32.51 -14.36 -2.87
N LYS A 454 31.73 -13.42 -3.36
CA LYS A 454 32.25 -12.15 -3.88
C LYS A 454 32.77 -11.28 -2.72
N LYS A 455 33.92 -11.70 -2.13
CA LYS A 455 34.80 -10.79 -1.39
C LYS A 455 35.13 -9.60 -2.31
N PRO A 456 35.19 -8.38 -1.77
CA PRO A 456 35.65 -7.24 -2.56
C PRO A 456 37.07 -7.49 -3.01
N VAL A 457 37.30 -7.45 -4.33
CA VAL A 457 38.62 -7.19 -4.87
C VAL A 457 39.01 -5.81 -4.34
N ASN A 458 40.03 -5.77 -3.52
CA ASN A 458 40.65 -4.53 -3.04
C ASN A 458 41.10 -3.73 -4.24
N GLY A 459 40.63 -2.49 -4.36
CA GLY A 459 41.12 -1.43 -5.16
C GLY A 459 40.83 -0.13 -4.42
#